data_1a0997b99b333641e41dc9474d696438
#
_entry.id   1a0997b99b333641e41dc9474d696438
#
_cell.length_a   1.000
_cell.length_b   1.000
_cell.length_c   1.000
_cell.angle_alpha   90.00
_cell.angle_beta   90.00
_cell.angle_gamma   90.00
#
_symmetry.space_group_name_H-M   'P 1'
#
loop_
_entity.id
_entity.type
_entity.pdbx_description
1 polymer ?
#
loop_
_entity_poly.entity_id
_entity_poly.type
_entity_poly.pdbx_seq_one_letter_code
_entity_poly.pdbx_strand_id
1 'polypeptide(L)'
;MRLSLALLAFLSAAPLHAQSAVSDSSPFRELPLPAPNAVRTGSGRPGSAYWQQRVDYRISAKLDPVRNELQGIETIHYVNRSPDALPYLWMFLEQNMCEAGSVTNRLNQPPLVFLGSVFDFSCKSFLGGITLEAVRNLGRELPREVFGTTMRVDLPKPLPPGGVIDLEVRWRFPVPDYGGGRMGHDGTLYEFGQWYPRMVVYDDVRGWNHEPYIGAGEFYLEYGRFDVSITLPAAYIVAATGRLQNPLTVLTATQRVRLARARTSDTAVAIIGADEAGDAAKTRPSASGTLTWRFSADSVRDFAFAAAPNFRWDASGYKGIYVHTFYRPQAQLWTEANHMVREAVKYYSEQWYPYPYAHISSIEGPIEGME
;
A
#
# COMPACT_ATOMS: atom_id res chain seq x y z
N MET A 1 -85.40 -10.45 35.10
CA MET A 1 -84.70 -11.40 34.24
C MET A 1 -84.19 -10.65 33.03
N ARG A 2 -82.92 -10.23 33.00
CA ARG A 2 -82.29 -9.59 31.84
C ARG A 2 -81.10 -10.44 31.45
N LEU A 3 -81.21 -11.11 30.30
CA LEU A 3 -80.05 -11.84 29.67
C LEU A 3 -79.16 -10.80 28.98
N SER A 4 -77.87 -10.82 29.36
CA SER A 4 -76.82 -10.08 28.64
C SER A 4 -76.15 -11.09 27.69
N LEU A 5 -76.30 -10.85 26.39
CA LEU A 5 -75.50 -11.54 25.36
C LEU A 5 -74.11 -10.92 25.30
N ALA A 6 -73.07 -11.74 25.58
CA ALA A 6 -71.68 -11.39 25.34
C ALA A 6 -71.26 -11.88 23.93
N LEU A 7 -70.94 -10.95 23.05
CA LEU A 7 -70.43 -11.21 21.71
C LEU A 7 -68.93 -11.42 21.78
N LEU A 8 -68.46 -12.64 21.61
CA LEU A 8 -67.04 -12.95 21.45
C LEU A 8 -66.63 -12.72 19.98
N ALA A 9 -65.84 -11.70 19.74
CA ALA A 9 -65.20 -11.49 18.44
C ALA A 9 -63.94 -12.33 18.36
N PHE A 10 -63.94 -13.36 17.51
CA PHE A 10 -62.75 -14.10 17.11
C PHE A 10 -61.97 -13.30 16.07
N LEU A 11 -60.87 -12.69 16.49
CA LEU A 11 -59.84 -12.18 15.56
C LEU A 11 -59.04 -13.38 15.00
N SER A 12 -59.36 -13.78 13.78
CA SER A 12 -58.52 -14.70 13.02
C SER A 12 -57.26 -13.97 12.60
N ALA A 13 -56.15 -14.23 13.31
CA ALA A 13 -54.81 -13.86 12.85
C ALA A 13 -54.44 -14.73 11.63
N ALA A 14 -54.58 -14.15 10.44
CA ALA A 14 -54.01 -14.77 9.24
C ALA A 14 -52.47 -14.84 9.39
N PRO A 15 -51.81 -15.97 9.12
CA PRO A 15 -50.37 -16.01 9.14
C PRO A 15 -49.86 -15.13 8.00
N LEU A 16 -49.12 -14.09 8.34
CA LEU A 16 -48.28 -13.39 7.39
C LEU A 16 -47.24 -14.41 6.89
N HIS A 17 -47.48 -14.98 5.74
CA HIS A 17 -46.45 -15.72 5.00
C HIS A 17 -45.43 -14.66 4.58
N ALA A 18 -44.34 -14.56 5.31
CA ALA A 18 -43.13 -13.94 4.79
C ALA A 18 -42.77 -14.72 3.51
N GLN A 19 -43.09 -14.12 2.36
CA GLN A 19 -42.53 -14.61 1.10
C GLN A 19 -41.01 -14.53 1.23
N SER A 20 -40.38 -15.68 1.40
CA SER A 20 -38.95 -15.79 1.18
C SER A 20 -38.69 -15.25 -0.21
N ALA A 21 -38.02 -14.11 -0.31
CA ALA A 21 -37.60 -13.55 -1.57
C ALA A 21 -36.78 -14.66 -2.25
N VAL A 22 -37.34 -15.23 -3.30
CA VAL A 22 -36.60 -16.17 -4.15
C VAL A 22 -35.39 -15.38 -4.64
N SER A 23 -34.22 -15.75 -4.17
CA SER A 23 -32.97 -15.14 -4.61
C SER A 23 -32.87 -15.38 -6.11
N ASP A 24 -33.12 -14.35 -6.91
CA ASP A 24 -32.93 -14.41 -8.36
C ASP A 24 -31.44 -14.62 -8.62
N SER A 25 -31.07 -15.82 -9.02
CA SER A 25 -29.72 -16.20 -9.38
C SER A 25 -29.38 -15.93 -10.86
N SER A 26 -30.30 -15.30 -11.60
CA SER A 26 -30.06 -14.93 -12.99
C SER A 26 -28.84 -14.02 -13.13
N PRO A 27 -27.94 -14.26 -14.08
CA PRO A 27 -26.85 -13.32 -14.38
C PRO A 27 -27.36 -11.97 -14.93
N PHE A 28 -28.63 -11.89 -15.31
CA PHE A 28 -29.31 -10.68 -15.81
C PHE A 28 -30.21 -10.01 -14.79
N ARG A 29 -30.16 -10.44 -13.51
CA ARG A 29 -30.92 -9.77 -12.46
C ARG A 29 -30.51 -8.31 -12.34
N GLU A 30 -31.47 -7.44 -12.08
CA GLU A 30 -31.18 -6.06 -11.73
C GLU A 30 -30.29 -6.02 -10.46
N LEU A 31 -29.15 -5.34 -10.55
CA LEU A 31 -28.33 -5.08 -9.39
C LEU A 31 -29.07 -4.11 -8.48
N PRO A 32 -29.26 -4.40 -7.19
CA PRO A 32 -29.82 -3.45 -6.24
C PRO A 32 -28.79 -2.33 -5.99
N LEU A 33 -28.76 -1.36 -6.90
CA LEU A 33 -27.91 -0.19 -6.73
C LEU A 33 -28.45 0.68 -5.60
N PRO A 34 -27.60 1.28 -4.77
CA PRO A 34 -28.03 2.22 -3.76
C PRO A 34 -28.82 3.38 -4.39
N ALA A 35 -29.91 3.79 -3.72
CA ALA A 35 -30.65 4.97 -4.16
C ALA A 35 -29.75 6.22 -4.17
N PRO A 36 -29.93 7.13 -5.15
CA PRO A 36 -29.22 8.39 -5.17
C PRO A 36 -29.41 9.17 -3.88
N ASN A 37 -28.34 9.77 -3.39
CA ASN A 37 -28.38 10.65 -2.20
C ASN A 37 -27.43 11.84 -2.38
N ALA A 38 -27.26 12.66 -1.34
CA ALA A 38 -26.36 13.82 -1.41
C ALA A 38 -24.87 13.43 -1.48
N VAL A 39 -24.49 12.20 -1.08
CA VAL A 39 -23.11 11.71 -1.13
C VAL A 39 -22.79 11.15 -2.50
N ARG A 40 -23.72 10.37 -3.11
CA ARG A 40 -23.54 9.76 -4.44
C ARG A 40 -24.78 9.90 -5.30
N THR A 41 -24.57 10.22 -6.55
CA THR A 41 -25.62 10.19 -7.57
C THR A 41 -25.98 8.74 -7.94
N GLY A 42 -27.09 8.53 -8.64
CA GLY A 42 -27.48 7.21 -9.12
C GLY A 42 -26.50 6.54 -10.09
N SER A 43 -25.59 7.31 -10.71
CA SER A 43 -24.49 6.80 -11.53
C SER A 43 -23.19 6.54 -10.72
N GLY A 44 -23.22 6.68 -9.40
CA GLY A 44 -22.06 6.53 -8.53
C GLY A 44 -21.11 7.73 -8.48
N ARG A 45 -21.40 8.82 -9.20
CA ARG A 45 -20.58 10.04 -9.15
C ARG A 45 -20.67 10.70 -7.78
N PRO A 46 -19.59 11.35 -7.30
CA PRO A 46 -19.63 12.17 -6.10
C PRO A 46 -20.75 13.22 -6.16
N GLY A 47 -21.53 13.28 -5.08
CA GLY A 47 -22.56 14.31 -4.86
C GLY A 47 -22.00 15.52 -4.09
N SER A 48 -22.88 16.45 -3.73
CA SER A 48 -22.49 17.69 -3.02
C SER A 48 -21.98 17.44 -1.59
N ALA A 49 -22.36 16.33 -0.96
CA ALA A 49 -21.95 15.93 0.38
C ALA A 49 -20.92 14.78 0.36
N TYR A 50 -20.27 14.51 -0.79
CA TYR A 50 -19.27 13.47 -0.89
C TYR A 50 -18.04 13.78 -0.04
N TRP A 51 -17.52 12.77 0.61
CA TRP A 51 -16.35 12.84 1.46
C TRP A 51 -15.42 11.66 1.22
N GLN A 52 -14.15 11.85 1.52
CA GLN A 52 -13.12 10.81 1.64
C GLN A 52 -12.28 11.13 2.86
N GLN A 53 -11.84 10.12 3.57
CA GLN A 53 -10.87 10.29 4.65
C GLN A 53 -9.53 10.77 4.09
N ARG A 54 -8.66 11.27 4.96
CA ARG A 54 -7.27 11.59 4.63
C ARG A 54 -6.35 10.97 5.66
N VAL A 55 -5.30 10.34 5.17
CA VAL A 55 -4.30 9.69 6.03
C VAL A 55 -2.91 10.09 5.59
N ASP A 56 -2.22 10.88 6.40
CA ASP A 56 -0.84 11.25 6.14
C ASP A 56 0.11 10.41 7.00
N TYR A 57 1.22 9.96 6.43
CA TYR A 57 2.19 9.08 7.08
C TYR A 57 3.56 9.73 7.18
N ARG A 58 4.17 9.63 8.36
CA ARG A 58 5.60 9.88 8.54
C ARG A 58 6.23 8.59 9.07
N ILE A 59 7.07 7.95 8.23
CA ILE A 59 7.64 6.64 8.53
C ILE A 59 9.16 6.75 8.62
N SER A 60 9.73 6.15 9.67
CA SER A 60 11.16 5.92 9.80
C SER A 60 11.42 4.42 9.88
N ALA A 61 11.97 3.84 8.83
CA ALA A 61 12.26 2.42 8.72
C ALA A 61 13.77 2.14 8.72
N LYS A 62 14.13 0.98 9.24
CA LYS A 62 15.50 0.47 9.21
C LYS A 62 15.49 -0.98 8.70
N LEU A 63 16.21 -1.22 7.62
CA LEU A 63 16.45 -2.56 7.08
C LEU A 63 17.76 -3.13 7.64
N ASP A 64 17.67 -4.31 8.21
CA ASP A 64 18.83 -5.12 8.61
C ASP A 64 18.95 -6.33 7.66
N PRO A 65 19.83 -6.27 6.64
CA PRO A 65 19.99 -7.35 5.68
C PRO A 65 20.78 -8.56 6.23
N VAL A 66 21.36 -8.45 7.44
CA VAL A 66 22.01 -9.59 8.10
C VAL A 66 20.99 -10.49 8.77
N ARG A 67 19.92 -9.86 9.33
CA ARG A 67 18.82 -10.56 9.98
C ARG A 67 17.62 -10.78 9.06
N ASN A 68 17.64 -10.19 7.88
CA ASN A 68 16.48 -10.06 7.00
C ASN A 68 15.26 -9.53 7.78
N GLU A 69 15.44 -8.39 8.45
CA GLU A 69 14.39 -7.77 9.28
C GLU A 69 14.19 -6.32 8.87
N LEU A 70 12.93 -5.92 8.74
CA LEU A 70 12.52 -4.53 8.63
C LEU A 70 11.83 -4.12 9.93
N GLN A 71 12.27 -2.99 10.49
CA GLN A 71 11.63 -2.37 11.66
C GLN A 71 11.29 -0.92 11.37
N GLY A 72 10.23 -0.41 11.96
CA GLY A 72 9.80 0.95 11.73
C GLY A 72 9.04 1.57 12.90
N ILE A 73 9.02 2.90 12.84
CA ILE A 73 8.15 3.75 13.63
C ILE A 73 7.42 4.64 12.64
N GLU A 74 6.11 4.70 12.76
CA GLU A 74 5.31 5.60 11.96
C GLU A 74 4.42 6.48 12.84
N THR A 75 4.20 7.69 12.37
CA THR A 75 3.15 8.59 12.84
C THR A 75 2.12 8.69 11.75
N ILE A 76 0.89 8.31 12.07
CA ILE A 76 -0.26 8.34 11.18
C ILE A 76 -1.14 9.51 11.60
N HIS A 77 -1.29 10.49 10.72
CA HIS A 77 -2.18 11.62 10.90
C HIS A 77 -3.50 11.33 10.17
N TYR A 78 -4.53 10.96 10.93
CA TYR A 78 -5.84 10.57 10.40
C TYR A 78 -6.84 11.70 10.58
N VAL A 79 -7.50 12.10 9.50
CA VAL A 79 -8.55 13.14 9.50
C VAL A 79 -9.89 12.51 9.18
N ASN A 80 -10.81 12.49 10.15
CA ASN A 80 -12.16 12.00 9.95
C ASN A 80 -13.02 13.05 9.18
N ARG A 81 -13.22 12.82 7.90
CA ARG A 81 -14.06 13.66 7.04
C ARG A 81 -15.48 13.11 6.85
N SER A 82 -15.77 11.95 7.45
CA SER A 82 -17.11 11.39 7.42
C SER A 82 -18.07 12.18 8.32
N PRO A 83 -19.38 12.04 8.15
CA PRO A 83 -20.38 12.59 9.07
C PRO A 83 -20.45 11.83 10.40
N ASP A 84 -19.76 10.70 10.53
CA ASP A 84 -19.87 9.79 11.67
C ASP A 84 -18.78 10.07 12.72
N ALA A 85 -19.11 9.83 13.99
CA ALA A 85 -18.14 9.77 15.07
C ALA A 85 -17.56 8.35 15.15
N LEU A 86 -16.23 8.22 14.98
CA LEU A 86 -15.54 6.94 14.92
C LEU A 86 -15.03 6.51 16.31
N PRO A 87 -15.61 5.50 16.96
CA PRO A 87 -15.18 5.04 18.28
C PRO A 87 -13.90 4.20 18.23
N TYR A 88 -13.53 3.70 17.08
CA TYR A 88 -12.33 2.91 16.79
C TYR A 88 -11.84 3.15 15.36
N LEU A 89 -10.60 2.77 15.11
CA LEU A 89 -9.99 2.76 13.79
C LEU A 89 -9.55 1.34 13.44
N TRP A 90 -9.43 1.06 12.13
CA TRP A 90 -8.92 -0.21 11.63
C TRP A 90 -7.62 -0.01 10.86
N MET A 91 -6.73 -0.98 10.99
CA MET A 91 -5.46 -1.03 10.28
C MET A 91 -5.25 -2.39 9.63
N PHE A 92 -4.56 -2.44 8.50
CA PHE A 92 -4.07 -3.65 7.88
C PHE A 92 -2.70 -4.04 8.43
N LEU A 93 -2.50 -5.34 8.60
CA LEU A 93 -1.26 -6.00 9.04
C LEU A 93 -1.00 -7.18 8.08
N GLU A 94 -0.73 -6.88 6.81
CA GLU A 94 -0.69 -7.90 5.76
C GLU A 94 0.36 -8.99 6.00
N GLN A 95 1.45 -8.66 6.71
CA GLN A 95 2.51 -9.60 7.08
C GLN A 95 1.99 -10.80 7.88
N ASN A 96 0.88 -10.62 8.60
CA ASN A 96 0.23 -11.68 9.36
C ASN A 96 -0.40 -12.77 8.48
N MET A 97 -0.49 -12.56 7.16
CA MET A 97 -0.86 -13.66 6.26
C MET A 97 0.10 -14.85 6.39
N CYS A 98 1.35 -14.59 6.78
CA CYS A 98 2.39 -15.60 6.96
C CYS A 98 2.53 -16.10 8.41
N GLU A 99 1.65 -15.71 9.33
CA GLU A 99 1.63 -16.29 10.67
C GLU A 99 1.23 -17.75 10.66
N ALA A 100 1.78 -18.52 11.63
CA ALA A 100 1.34 -19.89 11.85
C ALA A 100 -0.17 -19.93 12.14
N GLY A 101 -0.91 -20.73 11.37
CA GLY A 101 -2.37 -20.83 11.53
C GLY A 101 -3.17 -19.67 10.94
N SER A 102 -2.55 -18.78 10.15
CA SER A 102 -3.27 -17.76 9.40
C SER A 102 -4.34 -18.36 8.47
N VAL A 103 -5.31 -17.56 8.09
CA VAL A 103 -6.35 -17.99 7.12
C VAL A 103 -5.69 -18.39 5.81
N THR A 104 -4.71 -17.66 5.33
CA THR A 104 -3.96 -17.96 4.10
C THR A 104 -3.33 -19.35 4.14
N ASN A 105 -2.60 -19.68 5.23
CA ASN A 105 -1.98 -20.98 5.39
C ASN A 105 -3.00 -22.12 5.51
N ARG A 106 -4.16 -21.87 6.14
CA ARG A 106 -5.23 -22.89 6.26
C ARG A 106 -5.98 -23.12 4.96
N LEU A 107 -6.16 -22.08 4.15
CA LEU A 107 -6.87 -22.21 2.86
C LEU A 107 -6.06 -23.00 1.84
N ASN A 108 -4.72 -23.01 1.97
CA ASN A 108 -3.80 -23.72 1.06
C ASN A 108 -4.18 -23.50 -0.42
N GLN A 109 -4.34 -22.21 -0.79
CA GLN A 109 -4.83 -21.85 -2.12
C GLN A 109 -3.83 -22.32 -3.19
N PRO A 110 -4.32 -22.94 -4.28
CA PRO A 110 -3.45 -23.26 -5.40
C PRO A 110 -2.92 -21.97 -6.03
N PRO A 111 -1.70 -21.99 -6.60
CA PRO A 111 -1.16 -20.85 -7.33
C PRO A 111 -2.12 -20.39 -8.44
N LEU A 112 -2.27 -19.07 -8.59
CA LEU A 112 -3.03 -18.49 -9.69
C LEU A 112 -2.18 -18.55 -10.97
N VAL A 113 -2.71 -19.15 -12.04
CA VAL A 113 -2.08 -19.15 -13.35
C VAL A 113 -2.80 -18.13 -14.24
N PHE A 114 -2.09 -17.09 -14.66
CA PHE A 114 -2.64 -16.06 -15.54
C PHE A 114 -1.64 -15.73 -16.66
N LEU A 115 -2.06 -15.79 -17.91
CA LEU A 115 -1.23 -15.55 -19.10
C LEU A 115 0.10 -16.32 -19.11
N GLY A 116 0.14 -17.54 -18.57
CA GLY A 116 1.33 -18.37 -18.51
C GLY A 116 2.27 -18.08 -17.32
N SER A 117 1.97 -17.07 -16.52
CA SER A 117 2.67 -16.78 -15.26
C SER A 117 1.97 -17.48 -14.10
N VAL A 118 2.76 -17.95 -13.14
CA VAL A 118 2.28 -18.63 -11.93
C VAL A 118 2.47 -17.70 -10.76
N PHE A 119 1.37 -17.22 -10.21
CA PHE A 119 1.35 -16.35 -9.02
C PHE A 119 1.08 -17.18 -7.78
N ASP A 120 2.09 -17.39 -6.97
CA ASP A 120 1.98 -18.10 -5.70
C ASP A 120 1.95 -17.09 -4.55
N PHE A 121 0.75 -16.81 -4.05
CA PHE A 121 0.53 -15.92 -2.91
C PHE A 121 0.66 -16.63 -1.56
N SER A 122 1.05 -17.90 -1.54
CA SER A 122 1.31 -18.61 -0.31
C SER A 122 2.62 -18.14 0.33
N CYS A 123 2.69 -18.21 1.64
CA CYS A 123 3.94 -17.91 2.36
C CYS A 123 4.93 -19.09 2.30
N LYS A 124 4.59 -20.16 1.62
CA LYS A 124 5.37 -21.42 1.55
C LYS A 124 5.73 -21.93 2.96
N SER A 125 7.00 -22.13 3.21
CA SER A 125 7.52 -22.52 4.53
C SER A 125 7.92 -21.34 5.43
N PHE A 126 7.76 -20.10 4.93
CA PHE A 126 8.08 -18.93 5.71
C PHE A 126 7.01 -18.68 6.77
N LEU A 127 7.43 -18.65 8.02
CA LEU A 127 6.58 -18.25 9.14
C LEU A 127 6.99 -16.85 9.56
N GLY A 128 6.11 -15.91 9.28
CA GLY A 128 6.32 -14.50 9.54
C GLY A 128 5.21 -13.90 10.38
N GLY A 129 4.96 -12.66 10.18
CA GLY A 129 3.98 -11.85 10.89
C GLY A 129 4.63 -10.59 11.44
N ILE A 130 3.82 -9.58 11.68
CA ILE A 130 4.27 -8.32 12.23
C ILE A 130 4.24 -8.33 13.76
N THR A 131 5.34 -7.98 14.39
CA THR A 131 5.39 -7.72 15.82
C THR A 131 5.08 -6.24 16.06
N LEU A 132 3.95 -5.97 16.70
CA LEU A 132 3.55 -4.64 17.14
C LEU A 132 4.12 -4.36 18.52
N GLU A 133 5.07 -3.43 18.61
CA GLU A 133 5.70 -3.04 19.87
C GLU A 133 4.89 -1.96 20.60
N ALA A 134 4.24 -1.07 19.88
CA ALA A 134 3.39 -0.03 20.47
C ALA A 134 2.35 0.47 19.47
N VAL A 135 1.17 0.85 19.97
CA VAL A 135 0.17 1.68 19.27
C VAL A 135 -0.28 2.75 20.24
N ARG A 136 0.07 4.01 19.97
CA ARG A 136 -0.10 5.11 20.93
C ARG A 136 -0.79 6.32 20.34
N ASN A 137 -1.52 7.02 21.19
CA ASN A 137 -1.93 8.41 20.93
C ASN A 137 -1.43 9.29 22.09
N LEU A 138 -0.77 10.40 21.78
CA LEU A 138 -0.20 11.32 22.79
C LEU A 138 0.65 10.60 23.86
N GLY A 139 1.43 9.60 23.44
CA GLY A 139 2.30 8.80 24.31
C GLY A 139 1.60 7.73 25.14
N ARG A 140 0.27 7.61 25.08
CA ARG A 140 -0.51 6.59 25.81
C ARG A 140 -0.82 5.42 24.91
N GLU A 141 -0.58 4.19 25.40
CA GLU A 141 -1.01 2.96 24.70
C GLU A 141 -2.52 2.96 24.49
N LEU A 142 -2.94 2.54 23.31
CA LEU A 142 -4.34 2.35 22.95
C LEU A 142 -4.71 0.86 23.05
N PRO A 143 -5.90 0.52 23.56
CA PRO A 143 -6.44 -0.83 23.45
C PRO A 143 -6.53 -1.24 21.98
N ARG A 144 -6.12 -2.46 21.68
CA ARG A 144 -6.16 -3.00 20.31
C ARG A 144 -6.44 -4.48 20.31
N GLU A 145 -7.05 -4.93 19.24
CA GLU A 145 -7.34 -6.35 19.01
C GLU A 145 -6.97 -6.71 17.57
N VAL A 146 -6.21 -7.79 17.39
CA VAL A 146 -5.73 -8.26 16.08
C VAL A 146 -6.59 -9.43 15.61
N PHE A 147 -7.07 -9.34 14.38
CA PHE A 147 -7.91 -10.33 13.69
C PHE A 147 -7.19 -10.77 12.41
N GLY A 148 -6.18 -11.64 12.56
CA GLY A 148 -5.34 -12.04 11.42
C GLY A 148 -4.63 -10.85 10.80
N THR A 149 -4.95 -10.51 9.56
CA THR A 149 -4.32 -9.42 8.80
C THR A 149 -4.96 -8.04 9.03
N THR A 150 -5.85 -7.91 10.01
CA THR A 150 -6.44 -6.61 10.40
C THR A 150 -6.35 -6.38 11.90
N MET A 151 -6.33 -5.13 12.31
CA MET A 151 -6.29 -4.72 13.70
C MET A 151 -7.29 -3.60 13.96
N ARG A 152 -8.12 -3.76 14.99
CA ARG A 152 -8.94 -2.69 15.54
C ARG A 152 -8.18 -1.96 16.65
N VAL A 153 -8.22 -0.63 16.63
CA VAL A 153 -7.64 0.25 17.64
C VAL A 153 -8.78 1.05 18.27
N ASP A 154 -9.08 0.82 19.55
CA ASP A 154 -10.15 1.51 20.27
C ASP A 154 -9.68 2.89 20.72
N LEU A 155 -10.52 3.91 20.46
CA LEU A 155 -10.21 5.29 20.81
C LEU A 155 -10.77 5.63 22.20
N PRO A 156 -10.04 6.41 23.02
CA PRO A 156 -10.53 6.84 24.35
C PRO A 156 -11.82 7.66 24.30
N LYS A 157 -12.03 8.34 23.18
CA LYS A 157 -13.25 9.08 22.84
C LYS A 157 -13.48 8.92 21.33
N PRO A 158 -14.73 8.78 20.88
CA PRO A 158 -15.04 8.76 19.45
C PRO A 158 -14.44 9.98 18.73
N LEU A 159 -13.80 9.76 17.60
CA LEU A 159 -13.26 10.82 16.75
C LEU A 159 -14.43 11.48 15.99
N PRO A 160 -14.79 12.73 16.29
CA PRO A 160 -15.96 13.37 15.70
C PRO A 160 -15.75 13.69 14.22
N PRO A 161 -16.81 14.03 13.48
CA PRO A 161 -16.70 14.63 12.14
C PRO A 161 -15.76 15.83 12.15
N GLY A 162 -14.81 15.87 11.19
CA GLY A 162 -13.75 16.88 11.13
C GLY A 162 -12.65 16.72 12.17
N GLY A 163 -12.75 15.72 13.05
CA GLY A 163 -11.75 15.43 14.07
C GLY A 163 -10.44 14.87 13.47
N VAL A 164 -9.37 15.06 14.22
CA VAL A 164 -8.02 14.60 13.84
C VAL A 164 -7.42 13.80 14.98
N ILE A 165 -6.66 12.75 14.64
CA ILE A 165 -5.89 11.97 15.59
C ILE A 165 -4.53 11.62 15.01
N ASP A 166 -3.50 11.69 15.85
CA ASP A 166 -2.16 11.18 15.53
C ASP A 166 -1.93 9.86 16.26
N LEU A 167 -1.58 8.81 15.51
CA LEU A 167 -1.20 7.52 16.06
C LEU A 167 0.30 7.31 15.87
N GLU A 168 1.01 6.88 16.90
CA GLU A 168 2.36 6.33 16.79
C GLU A 168 2.25 4.81 16.80
N VAL A 169 2.78 4.16 15.75
CA VAL A 169 2.86 2.70 15.68
C VAL A 169 4.32 2.29 15.56
N ARG A 170 4.75 1.34 16.40
CA ARG A 170 6.09 0.73 16.36
C ARG A 170 5.96 -0.72 16.01
N TRP A 171 6.74 -1.14 15.04
CA TRP A 171 6.61 -2.47 14.47
C TRP A 171 7.93 -3.01 13.93
N ARG A 172 8.00 -4.33 13.78
CA ARG A 172 9.05 -5.04 13.05
C ARG A 172 8.51 -6.35 12.50
N PHE A 173 9.14 -6.85 11.46
CA PHE A 173 8.84 -8.16 10.91
C PHE A 173 10.05 -8.74 10.17
N PRO A 174 10.17 -10.09 10.11
CA PRO A 174 11.16 -10.76 9.27
C PRO A 174 10.75 -10.63 7.81
N VAL A 175 11.71 -10.32 6.94
CA VAL A 175 11.50 -10.25 5.49
C VAL A 175 11.64 -11.64 4.92
N PRO A 176 10.62 -12.18 4.21
CA PRO A 176 10.68 -13.50 3.61
C PRO A 176 11.70 -13.55 2.47
N ASP A 177 12.23 -14.75 2.22
CA ASP A 177 12.71 -15.08 0.89
C ASP A 177 11.58 -14.82 -0.11
N TYR A 178 11.94 -14.56 -1.34
CA TYR A 178 11.00 -14.28 -2.39
C TYR A 178 9.75 -15.19 -2.36
N GLY A 179 8.56 -14.59 -2.47
CA GLY A 179 7.27 -15.28 -2.47
C GLY A 179 6.39 -15.06 -1.24
N GLY A 180 6.74 -14.14 -0.35
CA GLY A 180 5.93 -13.76 0.84
C GLY A 180 4.94 -12.62 0.59
N GLY A 181 4.05 -12.75 -0.38
CA GLY A 181 3.17 -11.64 -0.78
C GLY A 181 3.90 -10.62 -1.67
N ARG A 182 3.53 -9.34 -1.57
CA ARG A 182 4.15 -8.25 -2.36
C ARG A 182 5.36 -7.64 -1.69
N MET A 183 6.18 -8.46 -1.05
CA MET A 183 7.46 -8.09 -0.46
C MET A 183 8.37 -9.31 -0.36
N GLY A 184 9.66 -9.09 -0.24
CA GLY A 184 10.62 -10.16 -0.04
C GLY A 184 12.04 -9.74 -0.35
N HIS A 185 12.94 -10.71 -0.27
CA HIS A 185 14.30 -10.55 -0.74
C HIS A 185 14.73 -11.68 -1.66
N ASP A 186 15.62 -11.35 -2.61
CA ASP A 186 16.31 -12.27 -3.49
C ASP A 186 17.82 -11.99 -3.40
N GLY A 187 18.50 -12.76 -2.59
CA GLY A 187 19.87 -12.47 -2.19
C GLY A 187 19.98 -11.10 -1.52
N THR A 188 20.63 -10.15 -2.19
CA THR A 188 20.80 -8.78 -1.67
C THR A 188 19.77 -7.78 -2.19
N LEU A 189 18.85 -8.18 -3.05
CA LEU A 189 17.73 -7.36 -3.46
C LEU A 189 16.60 -7.47 -2.43
N TYR A 190 16.04 -6.35 -2.03
CA TYR A 190 14.86 -6.23 -1.20
C TYR A 190 13.80 -5.42 -1.91
N GLU A 191 12.55 -5.89 -1.89
CA GLU A 191 11.39 -5.22 -2.48
C GLU A 191 10.24 -5.20 -1.49
N PHE A 192 9.59 -4.04 -1.34
CA PHE A 192 8.56 -3.79 -0.36
C PHE A 192 7.40 -3.02 -0.99
N GLY A 193 6.33 -3.73 -1.35
CA GLY A 193 5.05 -3.15 -1.77
C GLY A 193 4.05 -3.01 -0.62
N GLN A 194 4.11 -3.91 0.35
CA GLN A 194 3.24 -3.93 1.54
C GLN A 194 4.09 -4.17 2.77
N TRP A 195 4.40 -3.12 3.53
CA TRP A 195 5.48 -3.27 4.52
C TRP A 195 5.28 -2.48 5.82
N TYR A 196 4.23 -1.70 5.94
CA TYR A 196 3.93 -0.93 7.15
C TYR A 196 2.45 -1.09 7.50
N PRO A 197 2.03 -0.95 8.77
CA PRO A 197 0.62 -0.94 9.14
C PRO A 197 -0.13 0.19 8.44
N ARG A 198 -1.18 -0.13 7.68
CA ARG A 198 -1.91 0.81 6.85
C ARG A 198 -3.32 1.02 7.36
N MET A 199 -3.82 2.26 7.32
CA MET A 199 -5.20 2.53 7.69
C MET A 199 -6.17 1.91 6.69
N VAL A 200 -7.18 1.24 7.22
CA VAL A 200 -8.31 0.73 6.44
C VAL A 200 -9.19 1.90 6.01
N VAL A 201 -9.75 1.83 4.80
CA VAL A 201 -10.70 2.84 4.30
C VAL A 201 -12.02 2.75 5.06
N TYR A 202 -12.52 3.91 5.48
CA TYR A 202 -13.88 4.11 5.93
C TYR A 202 -14.63 4.93 4.89
N ASP A 203 -15.62 4.31 4.23
CA ASP A 203 -16.38 4.95 3.14
C ASP A 203 -17.88 5.01 3.40
N ASP A 204 -18.60 5.68 2.51
CA ASP A 204 -20.04 5.87 2.57
C ASP A 204 -20.86 4.66 2.12
N VAL A 205 -20.22 3.62 1.57
CA VAL A 205 -20.88 2.43 1.01
C VAL A 205 -20.93 1.29 2.01
N ARG A 206 -19.77 1.00 2.65
CA ARG A 206 -19.61 -0.14 3.56
C ARG A 206 -19.18 0.25 4.98
N GLY A 207 -18.85 1.53 5.22
CA GLY A 207 -18.14 1.91 6.43
C GLY A 207 -16.69 1.42 6.36
N TRP A 208 -16.26 0.64 7.34
CA TRP A 208 -14.92 0.06 7.35
C TRP A 208 -14.77 -1.11 6.37
N ASN A 209 -13.82 -1.00 5.44
CA ASN A 209 -13.48 -2.04 4.46
C ASN A 209 -12.33 -2.92 5.00
N HIS A 210 -12.60 -3.69 6.04
CA HIS A 210 -11.60 -4.42 6.82
C HIS A 210 -11.53 -5.93 6.49
N GLU A 211 -11.87 -6.33 5.28
CA GLU A 211 -11.76 -7.70 4.84
C GLU A 211 -10.32 -8.20 4.99
N PRO A 212 -10.11 -9.42 5.53
CA PRO A 212 -8.77 -9.96 5.71
C PRO A 212 -8.02 -10.10 4.38
N TYR A 213 -6.75 -9.72 4.38
CA TYR A 213 -5.88 -9.99 3.25
C TYR A 213 -5.45 -11.47 3.26
N ILE A 214 -5.67 -12.16 2.17
CA ILE A 214 -5.39 -13.60 2.02
C ILE A 214 -4.37 -13.90 0.91
N GLY A 215 -3.61 -12.91 0.48
CA GLY A 215 -2.58 -13.02 -0.55
C GLY A 215 -3.02 -12.60 -1.94
N ALA A 216 -4.29 -12.77 -2.28
CA ALA A 216 -4.86 -12.33 -3.56
C ALA A 216 -5.87 -11.20 -3.33
N GLY A 217 -5.93 -10.25 -4.24
CA GLY A 217 -6.83 -9.11 -4.20
C GLY A 217 -6.09 -7.77 -4.23
N GLU A 218 -6.79 -6.73 -4.67
CA GLU A 218 -6.26 -5.38 -4.78
C GLU A 218 -6.48 -4.59 -3.49
N PHE A 219 -5.72 -3.51 -3.35
CA PHE A 219 -5.76 -2.66 -2.17
C PHE A 219 -6.66 -1.47 -2.39
N TYR A 220 -7.47 -1.19 -1.38
CA TYR A 220 -8.28 0.01 -1.29
C TYR A 220 -7.75 0.86 -0.14
N LEU A 221 -7.11 1.98 -0.48
CA LEU A 221 -6.40 2.85 0.46
C LEU A 221 -6.80 4.31 0.24
N GLU A 222 -6.69 5.10 1.29
CA GLU A 222 -6.93 6.54 1.23
C GLU A 222 -5.73 7.29 0.64
N TYR A 223 -6.01 8.45 0.08
CA TYR A 223 -4.97 9.37 -0.33
C TYR A 223 -4.37 10.12 0.85
N GLY A 224 -3.07 10.32 0.80
CA GLY A 224 -2.36 11.11 1.78
C GLY A 224 -0.97 11.53 1.35
N ARG A 225 -0.27 12.16 2.27
CA ARG A 225 1.13 12.50 2.16
C ARG A 225 1.98 11.44 2.86
N PHE A 226 3.08 11.10 2.23
CA PHE A 226 4.09 10.21 2.79
C PHE A 226 5.43 10.95 2.90
N ASP A 227 5.96 11.02 4.11
CA ASP A 227 7.32 11.44 4.41
C ASP A 227 8.07 10.23 5.00
N VAL A 228 8.92 9.60 4.20
CA VAL A 228 9.54 8.32 4.54
C VAL A 228 11.05 8.41 4.60
N SER A 229 11.62 7.87 5.67
CA SER A 229 13.07 7.73 5.87
C SER A 229 13.43 6.26 5.95
N ILE A 230 14.35 5.80 5.09
CA ILE A 230 14.81 4.42 5.02
C ILE A 230 16.29 4.39 5.33
N THR A 231 16.66 3.75 6.44
CA THR A 231 18.03 3.58 6.90
C THR A 231 18.50 2.15 6.65
N LEU A 232 19.63 1.99 5.99
CA LEU A 232 20.21 0.69 5.64
C LEU A 232 21.73 0.81 5.44
N PRO A 233 22.48 -0.30 5.27
CA PRO A 233 23.91 -0.22 5.02
C PRO A 233 24.25 0.66 3.83
N ALA A 234 25.33 1.42 3.94
CA ALA A 234 25.69 2.46 2.98
C ALA A 234 25.90 1.94 1.55
N ALA A 235 26.21 0.65 1.37
CA ALA A 235 26.37 0.04 0.05
C ALA A 235 25.08 -0.02 -0.77
N TYR A 236 23.92 0.06 -0.14
CA TYR A 236 22.62 -0.08 -0.82
C TYR A 236 22.18 1.20 -1.53
N ILE A 237 21.56 1.00 -2.69
CA ILE A 237 20.84 2.01 -3.47
C ILE A 237 19.37 1.81 -3.20
N VAL A 238 18.62 2.89 -2.98
CA VAL A 238 17.18 2.83 -2.74
C VAL A 238 16.42 3.48 -3.88
N ALA A 239 15.48 2.74 -4.45
CA ALA A 239 14.43 3.23 -5.33
C ALA A 239 13.12 3.26 -4.53
N ALA A 240 12.36 4.35 -4.60
CA ALA A 240 11.13 4.46 -3.80
C ALA A 240 10.10 5.39 -4.43
N THR A 241 8.87 5.28 -3.96
CA THR A 241 7.81 6.26 -4.19
C THR A 241 8.21 7.64 -3.67
N GLY A 242 7.85 8.69 -4.37
CA GLY A 242 8.11 10.06 -3.95
C GLY A 242 9.48 10.60 -4.35
N ARG A 243 9.66 11.89 -4.17
CA ARG A 243 10.92 12.56 -4.49
C ARG A 243 11.97 12.33 -3.42
N LEU A 244 13.19 12.02 -3.83
CA LEU A 244 14.35 12.00 -2.95
C LEU A 244 14.62 13.43 -2.40
N GLN A 245 14.61 13.57 -1.07
CA GLN A 245 14.72 14.85 -0.37
C GLN A 245 16.15 15.21 0.00
N ASN A 246 17.05 14.23 0.12
CA ASN A 246 18.41 14.44 0.58
C ASN A 246 19.49 13.91 -0.40
N PRO A 247 19.44 14.29 -1.68
CA PRO A 247 20.41 13.79 -2.67
C PRO A 247 21.86 14.16 -2.34
N LEU A 248 22.08 15.23 -1.60
CA LEU A 248 23.44 15.66 -1.20
C LEU A 248 24.11 14.69 -0.22
N THR A 249 23.31 13.93 0.54
CA THR A 249 23.83 13.00 1.57
C THR A 249 23.92 11.55 1.11
N VAL A 250 23.16 11.17 0.08
CA VAL A 250 23.05 9.77 -0.37
C VAL A 250 23.56 9.52 -1.79
N LEU A 251 23.78 10.59 -2.58
CA LEU A 251 24.31 10.50 -3.95
C LEU A 251 25.67 11.16 -4.07
N THR A 252 26.51 10.57 -4.91
CA THR A 252 27.79 11.19 -5.30
C THR A 252 27.57 12.46 -6.13
N ALA A 253 28.60 13.30 -6.25
CA ALA A 253 28.53 14.50 -7.10
C ALA A 253 28.22 14.13 -8.56
N THR A 254 28.86 13.06 -9.06
CA THR A 254 28.65 12.54 -10.43
C THR A 254 27.21 12.14 -10.67
N GLN A 255 26.59 11.39 -9.76
CA GLN A 255 25.19 10.96 -9.87
C GLN A 255 24.24 12.15 -9.89
N ARG A 256 24.47 13.16 -9.06
CA ARG A 256 23.65 14.38 -9.08
C ARG A 256 23.73 15.15 -10.39
N VAL A 257 24.91 15.25 -10.99
CA VAL A 257 25.11 15.89 -12.31
C VAL A 257 24.37 15.09 -13.40
N ARG A 258 24.53 13.75 -13.39
CA ARG A 258 23.83 12.85 -14.33
C ARG A 258 22.31 12.97 -14.18
N LEU A 259 21.77 13.01 -12.96
CA LEU A 259 20.35 13.21 -12.71
C LEU A 259 19.85 14.56 -13.23
N ALA A 260 20.60 15.65 -12.99
CA ALA A 260 20.22 16.94 -13.51
C ALA A 260 20.12 16.93 -15.05
N ARG A 261 21.08 16.26 -15.73
CA ARG A 261 21.05 16.04 -17.17
C ARG A 261 19.84 15.18 -17.62
N ALA A 262 19.55 14.11 -16.90
CA ALA A 262 18.46 13.18 -17.23
C ALA A 262 17.08 13.87 -17.26
N ARG A 263 16.87 14.91 -16.44
CA ARG A 263 15.59 15.62 -16.34
C ARG A 263 15.07 16.18 -17.66
N THR A 264 15.98 16.53 -18.56
CA THR A 264 15.66 17.13 -19.87
C THR A 264 16.08 16.22 -21.03
N SER A 265 16.60 15.04 -20.74
CA SER A 265 17.01 14.08 -21.75
C SER A 265 15.84 13.21 -22.17
N ASP A 266 15.61 13.07 -23.47
CA ASP A 266 14.65 12.15 -24.05
C ASP A 266 15.21 10.73 -24.27
N THR A 267 16.47 10.54 -23.99
CA THR A 267 17.18 9.25 -23.98
C THR A 267 17.70 8.92 -22.59
N ALA A 268 17.87 7.64 -22.29
CA ALA A 268 18.38 7.17 -21.02
C ALA A 268 19.79 7.72 -20.72
N VAL A 269 19.97 8.27 -19.54
CA VAL A 269 21.26 8.67 -18.96
C VAL A 269 21.59 7.69 -17.85
N ALA A 270 22.70 6.99 -17.96
CA ALA A 270 23.18 6.10 -16.91
C ALA A 270 23.59 6.91 -15.68
N ILE A 271 22.78 6.85 -14.62
CA ILE A 271 23.09 7.45 -13.32
C ILE A 271 24.11 6.59 -12.58
N ILE A 272 23.95 5.27 -12.68
CA ILE A 272 24.91 4.24 -12.25
C ILE A 272 25.10 3.29 -13.43
N GLY A 273 26.24 3.35 -14.04
CA GLY A 273 26.58 2.54 -15.22
C GLY A 273 26.97 1.09 -14.88
N ALA A 274 27.16 0.29 -15.91
CA ALA A 274 27.51 -1.11 -15.77
C ALA A 274 28.87 -1.35 -15.08
N ASP A 275 29.82 -0.43 -15.28
CA ASP A 275 31.18 -0.46 -14.71
C ASP A 275 31.25 0.08 -13.27
N GLU A 276 30.15 0.63 -12.78
CA GLU A 276 30.04 1.21 -11.44
C GLU A 276 29.13 0.34 -10.52
N ALA A 277 28.17 -0.39 -11.11
CA ALA A 277 27.19 -1.16 -10.36
C ALA A 277 27.84 -2.22 -9.46
N GLY A 278 27.49 -2.24 -8.17
CA GLY A 278 28.08 -3.14 -7.18
C GLY A 278 29.34 -2.61 -6.50
N ASP A 279 29.95 -1.53 -7.02
CA ASP A 279 31.10 -0.87 -6.40
C ASP A 279 30.63 0.32 -5.53
N ALA A 280 30.48 0.06 -4.22
CA ALA A 280 30.02 1.08 -3.29
C ALA A 280 30.99 2.28 -3.18
N ALA A 281 32.30 2.07 -3.42
CA ALA A 281 33.28 3.16 -3.39
C ALA A 281 33.06 4.15 -4.54
N LYS A 282 32.56 3.69 -5.68
CA LYS A 282 32.22 4.54 -6.83
C LYS A 282 30.83 5.14 -6.74
N THR A 283 29.88 4.42 -6.15
CA THR A 283 28.45 4.74 -6.26
C THR A 283 27.84 5.30 -4.99
N ARG A 284 28.57 5.38 -3.87
CA ARG A 284 28.09 5.92 -2.61
C ARG A 284 29.02 7.04 -2.09
N PRO A 285 28.46 8.02 -1.37
CA PRO A 285 29.28 9.01 -0.66
C PRO A 285 30.15 8.40 0.42
N SER A 286 29.72 7.26 0.99
CA SER A 286 30.47 6.43 1.93
C SER A 286 30.21 4.96 1.61
N ALA A 287 31.26 4.14 1.59
CA ALA A 287 31.15 2.70 1.37
C ALA A 287 30.88 1.91 2.66
N SER A 288 30.97 2.55 3.82
CA SER A 288 30.80 1.93 5.15
C SER A 288 29.77 2.65 6.00
N GLY A 289 29.30 1.97 7.05
CA GLY A 289 28.26 2.49 7.93
C GLY A 289 26.87 2.39 7.32
N THR A 290 26.01 3.33 7.64
CA THR A 290 24.62 3.39 7.15
C THR A 290 24.33 4.72 6.47
N LEU A 291 23.39 4.70 5.52
CA LEU A 291 22.81 5.89 4.92
C LEU A 291 21.31 5.90 5.18
N THR A 292 20.75 7.10 5.38
CA THR A 292 19.30 7.30 5.48
C THR A 292 18.82 8.03 4.24
N TRP A 293 18.02 7.35 3.44
CA TRP A 293 17.36 7.90 2.27
C TRP A 293 16.01 8.49 2.68
N ARG A 294 15.72 9.72 2.24
CA ARG A 294 14.47 10.42 2.60
C ARG A 294 13.67 10.72 1.35
N PHE A 295 12.41 10.32 1.38
CA PHE A 295 11.48 10.53 0.27
C PHE A 295 10.22 11.25 0.76
N SER A 296 9.60 12.01 -0.15
CA SER A 296 8.30 12.63 0.11
C SER A 296 7.42 12.52 -1.13
N ALA A 297 6.18 12.08 -0.90
CA ALA A 297 5.12 12.02 -1.90
C ALA A 297 3.85 12.62 -1.33
N ASP A 298 3.10 13.35 -2.13
CA ASP A 298 1.79 13.89 -1.75
C ASP A 298 0.71 13.36 -2.68
N SER A 299 -0.49 13.19 -2.13
CA SER A 299 -1.65 12.72 -2.88
C SER A 299 -1.42 11.35 -3.54
N VAL A 300 -0.77 10.44 -2.81
CA VAL A 300 -0.59 9.03 -3.16
C VAL A 300 -1.31 8.13 -2.17
N ARG A 301 -1.61 6.90 -2.58
CA ARG A 301 -2.35 5.94 -1.75
C ARG A 301 -1.45 5.00 -0.99
N ASP A 302 -0.25 4.78 -1.50
CA ASP A 302 0.70 3.82 -0.92
C ASP A 302 2.14 4.28 -1.15
N PHE A 303 3.08 3.62 -0.49
CA PHE A 303 4.50 3.88 -0.60
C PHE A 303 5.25 2.56 -0.71
N ALA A 304 5.89 2.34 -1.84
CA ALA A 304 6.75 1.19 -2.10
C ALA A 304 8.22 1.61 -2.17
N PHE A 305 9.12 0.67 -1.87
CA PHE A 305 10.54 0.85 -2.13
C PHE A 305 11.24 -0.48 -2.43
N ALA A 306 12.37 -0.38 -3.10
CA ALA A 306 13.31 -1.47 -3.29
C ALA A 306 14.73 -1.00 -2.98
N ALA A 307 15.58 -1.96 -2.61
CA ALA A 307 16.98 -1.68 -2.30
C ALA A 307 17.90 -2.82 -2.72
N ALA A 308 18.98 -2.49 -3.42
CA ALA A 308 20.05 -3.44 -3.74
C ALA A 308 21.40 -2.71 -3.80
N PRO A 309 22.52 -3.39 -3.49
CA PRO A 309 23.85 -2.78 -3.59
C PRO A 309 24.35 -2.68 -5.04
N ASN A 310 23.80 -3.48 -5.95
CA ASN A 310 24.29 -3.66 -7.32
C ASN A 310 23.32 -3.17 -8.39
N PHE A 311 22.37 -2.30 -8.07
CA PHE A 311 21.51 -1.69 -9.09
C PHE A 311 22.32 -0.90 -10.12
N ARG A 312 22.05 -1.14 -11.40
CA ARG A 312 22.18 -0.15 -12.45
C ARG A 312 21.00 0.81 -12.33
N TRP A 313 21.24 2.05 -12.65
CA TRP A 313 20.22 3.07 -12.58
C TRP A 313 20.26 3.95 -13.81
N ASP A 314 19.23 3.87 -14.64
CA ASP A 314 19.05 4.74 -15.78
C ASP A 314 17.92 5.75 -15.50
N ALA A 315 18.04 6.95 -16.05
CA ALA A 315 17.01 7.95 -15.96
C ALA A 315 16.88 8.76 -17.25
N SER A 316 15.65 9.19 -17.54
CA SER A 316 15.33 10.15 -18.62
C SER A 316 14.25 11.13 -18.12
N GLY A 317 13.83 12.06 -18.99
CA GLY A 317 12.81 13.05 -18.68
C GLY A 317 11.71 13.10 -19.70
N TYR A 318 10.50 13.45 -19.24
CA TYR A 318 9.39 13.83 -20.10
C TYR A 318 8.60 14.98 -19.47
N LYS A 319 8.61 16.17 -20.07
CA LYS A 319 7.91 17.37 -19.57
C LYS A 319 8.18 17.66 -18.08
N GLY A 320 9.43 17.42 -17.62
CA GLY A 320 9.85 17.63 -16.23
C GLY A 320 9.56 16.45 -15.28
N ILE A 321 8.92 15.39 -15.75
CA ILE A 321 8.74 14.13 -15.04
C ILE A 321 10.04 13.32 -15.19
N TYR A 322 10.59 12.79 -14.10
CA TYR A 322 11.66 11.82 -14.16
C TYR A 322 11.12 10.42 -14.45
N VAL A 323 11.79 9.71 -15.35
CA VAL A 323 11.58 8.28 -15.60
C VAL A 323 12.82 7.54 -15.15
N HIS A 324 12.69 6.75 -14.10
CA HIS A 324 13.78 5.97 -13.52
C HIS A 324 13.59 4.48 -13.79
N THR A 325 14.69 3.78 -14.05
CA THR A 325 14.73 2.32 -14.08
C THR A 325 15.90 1.83 -13.25
N PHE A 326 15.61 0.86 -12.39
CA PHE A 326 16.59 0.21 -11.51
C PHE A 326 16.58 -1.28 -11.81
N TYR A 327 17.73 -1.85 -12.08
CA TYR A 327 17.81 -3.26 -12.44
C TYR A 327 19.19 -3.83 -12.10
N ARG A 328 19.22 -5.13 -11.83
CA ARG A 328 20.47 -5.83 -11.51
C ARG A 328 21.24 -6.15 -12.80
N PRO A 329 22.57 -6.34 -12.74
CA PRO A 329 23.42 -6.58 -13.92
C PRO A 329 23.01 -7.77 -14.78
N GLN A 330 22.40 -8.81 -14.18
CA GLN A 330 21.93 -10.00 -14.90
C GLN A 330 20.68 -9.76 -15.76
N ALA A 331 19.90 -8.71 -15.48
CA ALA A 331 18.70 -8.37 -16.21
C ALA A 331 19.00 -7.55 -17.47
N GLN A 332 19.67 -8.15 -18.45
CA GLN A 332 20.20 -7.45 -19.63
C GLN A 332 19.10 -6.80 -20.49
N LEU A 333 17.90 -7.38 -20.56
CA LEU A 333 16.79 -6.82 -21.33
C LEU A 333 16.26 -5.49 -20.77
N TRP A 334 16.59 -5.19 -19.50
CA TRP A 334 16.16 -3.96 -18.84
C TRP A 334 16.88 -2.70 -19.31
N THR A 335 17.90 -2.82 -20.16
CA THR A 335 18.54 -1.68 -20.82
C THR A 335 17.55 -0.85 -21.65
N GLU A 336 16.50 -1.49 -22.20
CA GLU A 336 15.45 -0.82 -22.96
C GLU A 336 14.28 -0.33 -22.09
N ALA A 337 14.18 -0.75 -20.84
CA ALA A 337 13.03 -0.47 -19.98
C ALA A 337 12.81 1.04 -19.78
N ASN A 338 13.88 1.85 -19.67
CA ASN A 338 13.76 3.29 -19.49
C ASN A 338 13.06 3.95 -20.71
N HIS A 339 13.41 3.55 -21.90
CA HIS A 339 12.76 4.01 -23.13
C HIS A 339 11.28 3.60 -23.15
N MET A 340 10.97 2.34 -22.87
CA MET A 340 9.59 1.83 -22.85
C MET A 340 8.71 2.58 -21.86
N VAL A 341 9.17 2.78 -20.63
CA VAL A 341 8.43 3.50 -19.58
C VAL A 341 8.23 4.97 -19.96
N ARG A 342 9.26 5.62 -20.53
CA ARG A 342 9.16 7.00 -20.99
C ARG A 342 8.11 7.16 -22.10
N GLU A 343 8.10 6.27 -23.09
CA GLU A 343 7.11 6.30 -24.17
C GLU A 343 5.68 5.99 -23.64
N ALA A 344 5.57 5.10 -22.64
CA ALA A 344 4.28 4.87 -21.98
C ALA A 344 3.77 6.12 -21.26
N VAL A 345 4.63 6.79 -20.46
CA VAL A 345 4.27 8.05 -19.77
C VAL A 345 3.85 9.13 -20.79
N LYS A 346 4.59 9.25 -21.88
CA LYS A 346 4.27 10.19 -22.96
C LYS A 346 2.91 9.86 -23.60
N TYR A 347 2.74 8.62 -24.07
CA TYR A 347 1.54 8.17 -24.76
C TYR A 347 0.29 8.35 -23.90
N TYR A 348 0.28 7.84 -22.66
CA TYR A 348 -0.87 7.95 -21.77
C TYR A 348 -1.13 9.39 -21.33
N SER A 349 -0.08 10.22 -21.17
CA SER A 349 -0.26 11.64 -20.86
C SER A 349 -0.90 12.41 -22.01
N GLU A 350 -0.67 12.01 -23.25
CA GLU A 350 -1.22 12.65 -24.46
C GLU A 350 -2.62 12.13 -24.79
N GLN A 351 -2.89 10.84 -24.56
CA GLN A 351 -4.16 10.20 -24.92
C GLN A 351 -5.25 10.32 -23.85
N TRP A 352 -4.88 10.36 -22.56
CA TRP A 352 -5.83 10.29 -21.46
C TRP A 352 -5.75 11.49 -20.53
N TYR A 353 -4.69 11.56 -19.73
CA TYR A 353 -4.49 12.61 -18.75
C TYR A 353 -3.00 12.80 -18.45
N PRO A 354 -2.53 14.06 -18.32
CA PRO A 354 -1.14 14.32 -17.94
C PRO A 354 -0.73 13.55 -16.69
N TYR A 355 0.38 12.83 -16.75
CA TYR A 355 0.86 12.07 -15.59
C TYR A 355 1.05 13.00 -14.39
N PRO A 356 0.38 12.75 -13.27
CA PRO A 356 0.25 13.76 -12.20
C PRO A 356 1.44 13.82 -11.24
N TYR A 357 2.37 12.86 -11.32
CA TYR A 357 3.48 12.77 -10.39
C TYR A 357 4.79 13.26 -10.99
N ALA A 358 5.74 13.61 -10.12
CA ALA A 358 7.01 14.18 -10.53
C ALA A 358 8.01 13.16 -11.09
N HIS A 359 7.80 11.88 -10.83
CA HIS A 359 8.60 10.79 -11.37
C HIS A 359 7.81 9.49 -11.42
N ILE A 360 8.34 8.56 -12.17
CA ILE A 360 7.95 7.15 -12.19
C ILE A 360 9.22 6.31 -12.06
N SER A 361 9.16 5.22 -11.32
CA SER A 361 10.25 4.27 -11.17
C SER A 361 9.79 2.87 -11.55
N SER A 362 10.54 2.21 -12.43
CA SER A 362 10.39 0.78 -12.71
C SER A 362 11.60 0.04 -12.14
N ILE A 363 11.34 -1.05 -11.47
CA ILE A 363 12.34 -1.81 -10.71
C ILE A 363 12.30 -3.25 -11.16
N GLU A 364 13.46 -3.79 -11.51
CA GLU A 364 13.61 -5.21 -11.80
C GLU A 364 13.68 -5.98 -10.51
N GLY A 365 12.89 -7.03 -10.44
CA GLY A 365 12.90 -7.95 -9.32
C GLY A 365 11.98 -9.14 -9.55
N PRO A 366 11.99 -10.09 -8.63
CA PRO A 366 11.22 -11.30 -8.75
C PRO A 366 9.80 -11.17 -8.19
N ILE A 367 9.37 -10.02 -7.66
CA ILE A 367 8.00 -9.83 -7.19
C ILE A 367 7.05 -9.82 -8.38
N GLU A 368 6.18 -10.80 -8.44
CA GLU A 368 5.17 -10.92 -9.48
C GLU A 368 3.89 -10.18 -9.09
N GLY A 369 3.15 -9.67 -10.09
CA GLY A 369 1.86 -9.01 -9.90
C GLY A 369 1.94 -7.62 -9.25
N MET A 370 3.04 -6.91 -9.45
CA MET A 370 3.19 -5.50 -9.10
C MET A 370 3.11 -4.64 -10.36
N GLU A 371 2.16 -3.73 -10.39
CA GLU A 371 1.96 -2.76 -11.47
C GLU A 371 2.82 -1.50 -11.28
#